data_ad0e65de1b03826dbbc81d2f6dfa94e9
#
_entry.id   ad0e65de1b03826dbbc81d2f6dfa94e9
#
_cell.length_a   1.000
_cell.length_b   1.000
_cell.length_c   1.000
_cell.angle_alpha   90.00
_cell.angle_beta   90.00
_cell.angle_gamma   90.00
#
_symmetry.space_group_name_H-M   'P 1'
#
loop_
_entity.id
_entity.type
_entity.pdbx_description
1 polymer ?
#
loop_
_entity_poly.entity_id
_entity_poly.type
_entity_poly.pdbx_seq_one_letter_code
_entity_poly.pdbx_strand_id
1 'polypeptide(L)'
;VEIRWLEAFVAVAEELHFGRAATRLHMAQSPLSQTIRKLEKDMGVPLFDRSTRSVALTPAGRSLLPHAYRALDELEVARQAAHASVGTVYGHLTMSFTGAINHRTLPRLTRALRRRYPDVVLSLQGRVVTGDAVAQLMQGTLDLAFVGLPLDPSPLASRLIAREALGAVVPVDHALAHRPSLDLAELRGEDFVMMPSGGGSDLERTATAACVAAGFRPRVVQTIGDPFMILTFVAAGMGVSLVSEGMSDILPHGAVYIPLSGPQPYLQHGLAWAPANPSRVLPHVLEVAEQVLPTPA
;
A
#
# COMPACT_ATOMS: atom_id res chain seq x y z
N VAL A 1 -22.26 -1.76 22.89
CA VAL A 1 -20.93 -2.27 22.47
C VAL A 1 -19.91 -1.99 23.57
N GLU A 2 -19.12 -2.99 23.97
CA GLU A 2 -18.00 -2.84 24.90
C GLU A 2 -16.67 -2.91 24.14
N ILE A 3 -15.65 -2.20 24.62
CA ILE A 3 -14.31 -2.15 23.96
C ILE A 3 -13.75 -3.56 23.78
N ARG A 4 -13.80 -4.40 24.79
CA ARG A 4 -13.31 -5.80 24.73
C ARG A 4 -14.03 -6.65 23.68
N TRP A 5 -15.26 -6.28 23.27
CA TRP A 5 -15.96 -6.98 22.20
C TRP A 5 -15.40 -6.60 20.84
N LEU A 6 -15.00 -5.33 20.66
CA LEU A 6 -14.31 -4.87 19.45
C LEU A 6 -12.91 -5.48 19.33
N GLU A 7 -12.15 -5.54 20.44
CA GLU A 7 -10.84 -6.22 20.48
C GLU A 7 -10.98 -7.70 20.07
N ALA A 8 -11.98 -8.39 20.63
CA ALA A 8 -12.27 -9.78 20.29
C ALA A 8 -12.66 -9.94 18.82
N PHE A 9 -13.48 -9.04 18.29
CA PHE A 9 -13.92 -9.03 16.90
C PHE A 9 -12.73 -8.84 15.95
N VAL A 10 -11.88 -7.83 16.20
CA VAL A 10 -10.68 -7.56 15.39
C VAL A 10 -9.73 -8.75 15.41
N ALA A 11 -9.45 -9.33 16.57
CA ALA A 11 -8.56 -10.49 16.68
C ALA A 11 -9.08 -11.70 15.86
N VAL A 12 -10.39 -11.98 15.90
CA VAL A 12 -10.97 -13.06 15.09
C VAL A 12 -10.97 -12.73 13.60
N ALA A 13 -11.18 -11.46 13.24
CA ALA A 13 -11.19 -10.99 11.85
C ALA A 13 -9.80 -11.11 11.18
N GLU A 14 -8.73 -10.84 11.93
CA GLU A 14 -7.35 -10.96 11.45
C GLU A 14 -6.88 -12.41 11.37
N GLU A 15 -7.20 -13.21 12.38
CA GLU A 15 -6.77 -14.59 12.45
C GLU A 15 -7.61 -15.54 11.58
N LEU A 16 -8.84 -15.18 11.28
CA LEU A 16 -9.86 -16.04 10.66
C LEU A 16 -9.94 -17.43 11.32
N HIS A 17 -9.65 -17.46 12.63
CA HIS A 17 -9.59 -18.68 13.43
C HIS A 17 -9.76 -18.38 14.92
N PHE A 18 -10.85 -18.85 15.51
CA PHE A 18 -11.16 -18.56 16.93
C PHE A 18 -10.10 -19.06 17.92
N GLY A 19 -9.47 -20.21 17.66
CA GLY A 19 -8.41 -20.73 18.53
C GLY A 19 -7.16 -19.84 18.53
N ARG A 20 -6.66 -19.44 17.36
CA ARG A 20 -5.52 -18.52 17.26
C ARG A 20 -5.82 -17.16 17.87
N ALA A 21 -7.00 -16.60 17.56
CA ALA A 21 -7.45 -15.35 18.16
C ALA A 21 -7.52 -15.42 19.69
N ALA A 22 -8.02 -16.52 20.24
CA ALA A 22 -8.06 -16.74 21.69
C ALA A 22 -6.67 -16.80 22.30
N THR A 23 -5.74 -17.51 21.68
CA THR A 23 -4.33 -17.55 22.12
C THR A 23 -3.71 -16.16 22.11
N ARG A 24 -3.93 -15.38 21.06
CA ARG A 24 -3.45 -13.98 20.92
C ARG A 24 -3.98 -13.07 22.02
N LEU A 25 -5.26 -13.27 22.41
CA LEU A 25 -5.90 -12.49 23.49
C LEU A 25 -5.68 -13.08 24.89
N HIS A 26 -4.82 -14.09 25.03
CA HIS A 26 -4.56 -14.80 26.29
C HIS A 26 -5.81 -15.30 27.01
N MET A 27 -6.77 -15.84 26.25
CA MET A 27 -8.03 -16.37 26.76
C MET A 27 -8.40 -17.71 26.15
N ALA A 28 -9.37 -18.42 26.74
CA ALA A 28 -9.88 -19.66 26.15
C ALA A 28 -10.85 -19.36 24.99
N GLN A 29 -10.95 -20.29 24.02
CA GLN A 29 -11.79 -20.13 22.84
C GLN A 29 -13.29 -19.98 23.17
N SER A 30 -13.79 -20.67 24.21
CA SER A 30 -15.22 -20.59 24.59
C SER A 30 -15.64 -19.21 25.05
N PRO A 31 -14.95 -18.52 25.97
CA PRO A 31 -15.20 -17.11 26.30
C PRO A 31 -15.12 -16.16 25.09
N LEU A 32 -14.13 -16.36 24.20
CA LEU A 32 -14.02 -15.54 22.99
C LEU A 32 -15.26 -15.70 22.10
N SER A 33 -15.69 -16.94 21.87
CA SER A 33 -16.90 -17.23 21.08
C SER A 33 -18.17 -16.61 21.69
N GLN A 34 -18.27 -16.59 23.03
CA GLN A 34 -19.36 -15.93 23.72
C GLN A 34 -19.32 -14.40 23.57
N THR A 35 -18.13 -13.81 23.63
CA THR A 35 -17.92 -12.37 23.43
C THR A 35 -18.36 -11.95 22.03
N ILE A 36 -17.96 -12.70 21.00
CA ILE A 36 -18.41 -12.44 19.62
C ILE A 36 -19.94 -12.57 19.49
N ARG A 37 -20.54 -13.61 20.06
CA ARG A 37 -22.02 -13.75 20.04
C ARG A 37 -22.73 -12.57 20.72
N LYS A 38 -22.16 -12.01 21.81
CA LYS A 38 -22.72 -10.82 22.46
C LYS A 38 -22.67 -9.62 21.55
N LEU A 39 -21.54 -9.40 20.84
CA LEU A 39 -21.40 -8.33 19.86
C LEU A 39 -22.39 -8.51 18.71
N GLU A 40 -22.48 -9.70 18.11
CA GLU A 40 -23.43 -10.00 17.03
C GLU A 40 -24.89 -9.77 17.47
N LYS A 41 -25.22 -10.15 18.71
CA LYS A 41 -26.54 -9.89 19.28
C LYS A 41 -26.83 -8.39 19.48
N ASP A 42 -25.83 -7.65 19.96
CA ASP A 42 -25.97 -6.19 20.17
C ASP A 42 -26.08 -5.45 18.81
N MET A 43 -25.36 -5.90 17.79
CA MET A 43 -25.44 -5.36 16.42
C MET A 43 -26.68 -5.84 15.65
N GLY A 44 -27.34 -6.90 16.10
CA GLY A 44 -28.51 -7.47 15.44
C GLY A 44 -28.21 -8.25 14.15
N VAL A 45 -26.94 -8.46 13.82
CA VAL A 45 -26.50 -9.14 12.59
C VAL A 45 -25.29 -10.04 12.86
N PRO A 46 -25.15 -11.17 12.14
CA PRO A 46 -23.94 -11.98 12.21
C PRO A 46 -22.76 -11.24 11.55
N LEU A 47 -21.60 -11.28 12.19
CA LEU A 47 -20.36 -10.67 11.70
C LEU A 47 -19.41 -11.70 11.09
N PHE A 48 -19.58 -12.97 11.46
CA PHE A 48 -18.78 -14.09 10.92
C PHE A 48 -19.68 -15.18 10.36
N ASP A 49 -19.30 -15.66 9.18
CA ASP A 49 -19.76 -16.94 8.65
C ASP A 49 -18.93 -18.06 9.29
N ARG A 50 -19.62 -18.98 10.00
CA ARG A 50 -19.00 -20.07 10.71
C ARG A 50 -19.39 -21.38 10.02
N SER A 51 -18.51 -21.92 9.23
CA SER A 51 -18.61 -23.32 8.79
C SER A 51 -17.71 -24.21 9.66
N THR A 52 -17.93 -25.53 9.61
CA THR A 52 -17.06 -26.50 10.30
C THR A 52 -15.62 -26.52 9.76
N ARG A 53 -15.37 -25.87 8.61
CA ARG A 53 -14.08 -25.87 7.91
C ARG A 53 -13.42 -24.50 7.79
N SER A 54 -14.15 -23.40 7.98
CA SER A 54 -13.60 -22.04 7.80
C SER A 54 -14.38 -20.99 8.58
N VAL A 55 -13.68 -19.93 8.96
CA VAL A 55 -14.23 -18.69 9.50
C VAL A 55 -13.99 -17.60 8.48
N ALA A 56 -15.02 -16.85 8.11
CA ALA A 56 -14.94 -15.72 7.21
C ALA A 56 -15.79 -14.55 7.72
N LEU A 57 -15.45 -13.33 7.34
CA LEU A 57 -16.29 -12.17 7.64
C LEU A 57 -17.53 -12.18 6.75
N THR A 58 -18.69 -11.88 7.33
CA THR A 58 -19.90 -11.53 6.57
C THR A 58 -19.73 -10.16 5.90
N PRO A 59 -20.62 -9.73 4.98
CA PRO A 59 -20.65 -8.36 4.52
C PRO A 59 -20.73 -7.34 5.65
N ALA A 60 -21.54 -7.60 6.68
CA ALA A 60 -21.65 -6.75 7.87
C ALA A 60 -20.34 -6.72 8.66
N GLY A 61 -19.67 -7.87 8.84
CA GLY A 61 -18.37 -7.94 9.49
C GLY A 61 -17.30 -7.15 8.73
N ARG A 62 -17.27 -7.25 7.39
CA ARG A 62 -16.37 -6.44 6.56
C ARG A 62 -16.62 -4.95 6.70
N SER A 63 -17.89 -4.54 6.77
CA SER A 63 -18.25 -3.14 6.98
C SER A 63 -17.89 -2.64 8.37
N LEU A 64 -18.07 -3.47 9.42
CA LEU A 64 -17.74 -3.08 10.79
C LEU A 64 -16.24 -2.98 11.04
N LEU A 65 -15.43 -3.82 10.43
CA LEU A 65 -14.01 -3.96 10.75
C LEU A 65 -13.23 -2.64 10.73
N PRO A 66 -13.33 -1.79 9.70
CA PRO A 66 -12.63 -0.51 9.69
C PRO A 66 -13.09 0.44 10.80
N HIS A 67 -14.36 0.38 11.17
CA HIS A 67 -14.88 1.19 12.29
C HIS A 67 -14.41 0.67 13.64
N ALA A 68 -14.27 -0.65 13.80
CA ALA A 68 -13.73 -1.25 15.02
C ALA A 68 -12.27 -0.86 15.24
N TYR A 69 -11.43 -0.89 14.20
CA TYR A 69 -10.05 -0.40 14.27
C TYR A 69 -10.00 1.05 14.75
N ARG A 70 -10.75 1.95 14.09
CA ARG A 70 -10.77 3.37 14.46
C ARG A 70 -11.22 3.62 15.90
N ALA A 71 -12.22 2.87 16.37
CA ALA A 71 -12.70 3.00 17.75
C ALA A 71 -11.63 2.59 18.78
N LEU A 72 -10.85 1.52 18.49
CA LEU A 72 -9.76 1.07 19.34
C LEU A 72 -8.56 2.05 19.28
N ASP A 73 -8.25 2.57 18.11
CA ASP A 73 -7.21 3.58 17.92
C ASP A 73 -7.55 4.87 18.68
N GLU A 74 -8.78 5.35 18.60
CA GLU A 74 -9.22 6.56 19.31
C GLU A 74 -9.16 6.38 20.84
N LEU A 75 -9.42 5.17 21.34
CA LEU A 75 -9.22 4.86 22.75
C LEU A 75 -7.74 4.98 23.17
N GLU A 76 -6.84 4.52 22.32
CA GLU A 76 -5.39 4.65 22.59
C GLU A 76 -4.94 6.11 22.53
N VAL A 77 -5.47 6.88 21.58
CA VAL A 77 -5.29 8.34 21.53
C VAL A 77 -5.80 8.99 22.81
N ALA A 78 -6.96 8.59 23.32
CA ALA A 78 -7.51 9.12 24.57
C ALA A 78 -6.62 8.79 25.78
N ARG A 79 -6.00 7.61 25.84
CA ARG A 79 -5.01 7.26 26.87
C ARG A 79 -3.77 8.13 26.77
N GLN A 80 -3.25 8.33 25.57
CA GLN A 80 -2.10 9.22 25.34
C GLN A 80 -2.42 10.66 25.73
N ALA A 81 -3.63 11.15 25.41
CA ALA A 81 -4.10 12.48 25.79
C ALA A 81 -4.04 12.71 27.31
N ALA A 82 -4.39 11.70 28.10
CA ALA A 82 -4.37 11.78 29.55
C ALA A 82 -2.95 11.93 30.14
N HIS A 83 -1.94 11.55 29.40
CA HIS A 83 -0.52 11.59 29.80
C HIS A 83 0.30 12.65 29.06
N ALA A 84 -0.25 13.25 27.99
CA ALA A 84 0.45 14.21 27.17
C ALA A 84 0.67 15.55 27.88
N SER A 85 1.85 16.13 27.72
CA SER A 85 2.14 17.50 28.12
C SER A 85 1.47 18.49 27.17
N VAL A 86 1.21 19.69 27.65
CA VAL A 86 0.65 20.78 26.82
C VAL A 86 1.57 21.04 25.62
N GLY A 87 1.01 20.98 24.41
CA GLY A 87 1.74 21.24 23.15
C GLY A 87 2.34 19.98 22.50
N THR A 88 2.22 18.80 23.08
CA THR A 88 2.67 17.55 22.46
C THR A 88 1.70 17.12 21.37
N VAL A 89 2.23 16.81 20.17
CA VAL A 89 1.47 16.17 19.10
C VAL A 89 1.50 14.66 19.33
N TYR A 90 0.35 14.08 19.56
CA TYR A 90 0.16 12.65 19.79
C TYR A 90 -1.04 12.14 19.01
N GLY A 91 -1.11 10.85 18.79
CA GLY A 91 -2.22 10.19 18.12
C GLY A 91 -1.76 9.11 17.17
N HIS A 92 -2.72 8.60 16.41
CA HIS A 92 -2.52 7.52 15.45
C HIS A 92 -2.72 8.03 14.01
N LEU A 93 -1.89 7.55 13.08
CA LEU A 93 -2.05 7.81 11.66
C LEU A 93 -1.86 6.51 10.89
N THR A 94 -2.87 6.13 10.14
CA THR A 94 -2.83 4.97 9.25
C THR A 94 -2.42 5.39 7.85
N MET A 95 -1.34 4.80 7.34
CA MET A 95 -0.78 5.15 6.05
C MET A 95 -0.54 3.91 5.20
N SER A 96 -0.96 3.97 3.92
CA SER A 96 -0.67 2.92 2.96
C SER A 96 0.44 3.29 1.99
N PHE A 97 1.11 2.26 1.49
CA PHE A 97 2.14 2.41 0.48
C PHE A 97 2.17 1.21 -0.48
N THR A 98 2.59 1.48 -1.72
CA THR A 98 2.82 0.46 -2.75
C THR A 98 3.92 0.91 -3.69
N GLY A 99 4.54 -0.04 -4.38
CA GLY A 99 5.55 0.23 -5.40
C GLY A 99 6.95 0.52 -4.88
N ALA A 100 7.84 0.72 -5.82
CA ALA A 100 9.28 0.78 -5.58
C ALA A 100 9.74 2.09 -4.93
N ILE A 101 9.05 3.20 -5.18
CA ILE A 101 9.44 4.50 -4.62
C ILE A 101 9.50 4.48 -3.09
N ASN A 102 8.76 3.58 -2.47
CA ASN A 102 8.66 3.55 -1.02
C ASN A 102 9.98 3.24 -0.32
N HIS A 103 10.92 2.51 -0.95
CA HIS A 103 12.23 2.27 -0.34
C HIS A 103 13.07 3.56 -0.21
N ARG A 104 12.83 4.58 -1.06
CA ARG A 104 13.51 5.88 -0.99
C ARG A 104 12.74 6.91 -0.15
N THR A 105 11.40 6.91 -0.24
CA THR A 105 10.55 7.97 0.35
C THR A 105 10.06 7.63 1.75
N LEU A 106 9.58 6.41 1.98
CA LEU A 106 9.02 5.99 3.26
C LEU A 106 10.03 6.07 4.42
N PRO A 107 11.30 5.63 4.30
CA PRO A 107 12.28 5.79 5.38
C PRO A 107 12.60 7.26 5.70
N ARG A 108 12.58 8.15 4.71
CA ARG A 108 12.80 9.60 4.93
C ARG A 108 11.67 10.18 5.75
N LEU A 109 10.42 9.91 5.35
CA LEU A 109 9.23 10.41 6.03
C LEU A 109 9.11 9.84 7.44
N THR A 110 9.19 8.52 7.60
CA THR A 110 9.03 7.87 8.92
C THR A 110 10.14 8.27 9.91
N ARG A 111 11.38 8.42 9.45
CA ARG A 111 12.48 8.90 10.29
C ARG A 111 12.26 10.34 10.75
N ALA A 112 11.81 11.22 9.85
CA ALA A 112 11.53 12.61 10.19
C ALA A 112 10.37 12.72 11.19
N LEU A 113 9.29 11.96 10.95
CA LEU A 113 8.14 11.91 11.86
C LEU A 113 8.53 11.40 13.26
N ARG A 114 9.25 10.30 13.35
CA ARG A 114 9.72 9.77 14.65
C ARG A 114 10.61 10.74 15.43
N ARG A 115 11.38 11.58 14.74
CA ARG A 115 12.21 12.60 15.37
C ARG A 115 11.41 13.81 15.83
N ARG A 116 10.44 14.25 15.02
CA ARG A 116 9.66 15.47 15.28
C ARG A 116 8.49 15.21 16.22
N TYR A 117 7.85 14.06 16.09
CA TYR A 117 6.63 13.67 16.81
C TYR A 117 6.74 12.24 17.32
N PRO A 118 7.54 11.99 18.39
CA PRO A 118 7.81 10.64 18.91
C PRO A 118 6.55 9.93 19.44
N ASP A 119 5.54 10.70 19.87
CA ASP A 119 4.29 10.19 20.44
C ASP A 119 3.21 9.93 19.35
N VAL A 120 3.56 10.10 18.08
CA VAL A 120 2.69 9.72 16.96
C VAL A 120 2.93 8.26 16.58
N VAL A 121 1.89 7.45 16.67
CA VAL A 121 1.91 6.05 16.26
C VAL A 121 1.55 5.95 14.77
N LEU A 122 2.43 5.36 13.97
CA LEU A 122 2.21 5.11 12.55
C LEU A 122 1.81 3.67 12.33
N SER A 123 0.61 3.42 11.79
CA SER A 123 0.20 2.14 11.22
C SER A 123 0.47 2.11 9.73
N LEU A 124 1.32 1.20 9.30
CA LEU A 124 1.79 1.11 7.92
C LEU A 124 1.17 -0.10 7.21
N GLN A 125 0.42 0.14 6.14
CA GLN A 125 -0.20 -0.90 5.30
C GLN A 125 0.54 -0.99 3.96
N GLY A 126 1.23 -2.08 3.73
CA GLY A 126 1.93 -2.36 2.47
C GLY A 126 1.03 -3.02 1.42
N ARG A 127 1.45 -2.96 0.15
CA ARG A 127 0.79 -3.60 -1.00
C ARG A 127 -0.62 -3.10 -1.33
N VAL A 128 -0.92 -1.88 -0.95
CA VAL A 128 -2.20 -1.24 -1.27
C VAL A 128 -2.04 -0.48 -2.58
N VAL A 129 -2.64 -0.95 -3.66
CA VAL A 129 -2.61 -0.27 -4.98
C VAL A 129 -3.44 1.01 -4.95
N THR A 130 -3.17 1.94 -5.87
CA THR A 130 -3.81 3.28 -5.89
C THR A 130 -5.34 3.21 -5.83
N GLY A 131 -6.00 2.31 -6.56
CA GLY A 131 -7.46 2.17 -6.55
C GLY A 131 -8.01 1.80 -5.16
N ASP A 132 -7.38 0.83 -4.49
CA ASP A 132 -7.77 0.40 -3.14
C ASP A 132 -7.47 1.49 -2.11
N ALA A 133 -6.34 2.20 -2.25
CA ALA A 133 -5.98 3.32 -1.38
C ALA A 133 -7.00 4.45 -1.46
N VAL A 134 -7.45 4.81 -2.67
CA VAL A 134 -8.51 5.81 -2.89
C VAL A 134 -9.80 5.38 -2.18
N ALA A 135 -10.24 4.14 -2.35
CA ALA A 135 -11.43 3.63 -1.69
C ALA A 135 -11.32 3.69 -0.15
N GLN A 136 -10.18 3.30 0.40
CA GLN A 136 -9.93 3.31 1.84
C GLN A 136 -9.83 4.75 2.41
N LEU A 137 -9.21 5.70 1.70
CA LEU A 137 -9.20 7.13 2.07
C LEU A 137 -10.62 7.70 2.10
N MET A 138 -11.45 7.37 1.11
CA MET A 138 -12.85 7.78 1.05
C MET A 138 -13.69 7.21 2.19
N GLN A 139 -13.41 5.98 2.60
CA GLN A 139 -14.04 5.32 3.74
C GLN A 139 -13.47 5.78 5.09
N GLY A 140 -12.37 6.53 5.09
CA GLY A 140 -11.67 6.99 6.29
C GLY A 140 -10.98 5.85 7.05
N THR A 141 -10.67 4.74 6.42
CA THR A 141 -9.87 3.63 7.00
C THR A 141 -8.37 3.83 6.81
N LEU A 142 -7.99 4.76 5.94
CA LEU A 142 -6.66 5.34 5.80
C LEU A 142 -6.73 6.85 6.01
N ASP A 143 -5.68 7.42 6.58
CA ASP A 143 -5.49 8.85 6.73
C ASP A 143 -4.66 9.43 5.59
N LEU A 144 -3.64 8.70 5.15
CA LEU A 144 -2.69 9.11 4.14
C LEU A 144 -2.31 7.92 3.26
N ALA A 145 -2.12 8.13 1.97
CA ALA A 145 -1.67 7.09 1.06
C ALA A 145 -0.58 7.59 0.11
N PHE A 146 0.41 6.76 -0.15
CA PHE A 146 1.25 6.89 -1.33
C PHE A 146 0.49 6.34 -2.54
N VAL A 147 0.34 7.14 -3.58
CA VAL A 147 -0.49 6.83 -4.76
C VAL A 147 0.23 7.16 -6.05
N GLY A 148 -0.17 6.51 -7.13
CA GLY A 148 0.17 6.98 -8.47
C GLY A 148 -0.73 8.14 -8.89
N LEU A 149 -0.19 9.09 -9.62
CA LEU A 149 -0.89 10.27 -10.15
C LEU A 149 -0.96 10.23 -11.69
N PRO A 150 -1.94 10.91 -12.30
CA PRO A 150 -3.05 11.63 -11.67
C PRO A 150 -4.08 10.68 -11.05
N LEU A 151 -4.74 11.12 -10.00
CA LEU A 151 -5.97 10.49 -9.57
C LEU A 151 -7.08 10.92 -10.52
N ASP A 152 -7.92 9.96 -10.95
CA ASP A 152 -9.15 10.30 -11.66
C ASP A 152 -10.00 11.26 -10.82
N PRO A 153 -11.00 11.96 -11.38
CA PRO A 153 -11.79 12.93 -10.64
C PRO A 153 -12.22 12.36 -9.29
N SER A 154 -11.60 12.86 -8.23
CA SER A 154 -11.72 12.34 -6.86
C SER A 154 -11.83 13.54 -5.92
N PRO A 155 -12.66 13.47 -4.86
CA PRO A 155 -12.72 14.48 -3.82
C PRO A 155 -11.48 14.50 -2.90
N LEU A 156 -10.49 13.63 -3.15
CA LEU A 156 -9.25 13.58 -2.38
C LEU A 156 -8.31 14.74 -2.76
N ALA A 157 -7.64 15.28 -1.76
CA ALA A 157 -6.48 16.12 -1.99
C ALA A 157 -5.27 15.24 -2.32
N SER A 158 -4.39 15.72 -3.19
CA SER A 158 -3.14 15.03 -3.50
C SER A 158 -2.01 16.01 -3.76
N ARG A 159 -0.77 15.55 -3.55
CA ARG A 159 0.44 16.32 -3.83
C ARG A 159 1.48 15.40 -4.46
N LEU A 160 2.05 15.86 -5.59
CA LEU A 160 3.17 15.19 -6.25
C LEU A 160 4.41 15.22 -5.33
N ILE A 161 5.07 14.07 -5.16
CA ILE A 161 6.29 13.95 -4.34
C ILE A 161 7.50 13.41 -5.13
N ALA A 162 7.26 12.74 -6.26
CA ALA A 162 8.32 12.27 -7.13
C ALA A 162 7.83 11.98 -8.55
N ARG A 163 8.75 12.08 -9.50
CA ARG A 163 8.61 11.54 -10.86
C ARG A 163 9.77 10.56 -11.07
N GLU A 164 9.46 9.35 -11.50
CA GLU A 164 10.47 8.34 -11.81
C GLU A 164 10.34 7.90 -13.25
N ALA A 165 11.45 7.97 -14.00
CA ALA A 165 11.49 7.43 -15.36
C ALA A 165 11.30 5.91 -15.32
N LEU A 166 10.66 5.35 -16.34
CA LEU A 166 10.70 3.92 -16.58
C LEU A 166 11.96 3.54 -17.34
N GLY A 167 12.49 2.37 -17.01
CA GLY A 167 13.53 1.70 -17.76
C GLY A 167 13.20 0.23 -17.93
N ALA A 168 13.93 -0.45 -18.79
CA ALA A 168 13.82 -1.87 -19.00
C ALA A 168 14.63 -2.64 -17.95
N VAL A 169 14.07 -3.75 -17.46
CA VAL A 169 14.83 -4.77 -16.74
C VAL A 169 14.86 -6.02 -17.61
N VAL A 170 16.06 -6.53 -17.83
CA VAL A 170 16.33 -7.70 -18.65
C VAL A 170 17.19 -8.70 -17.86
N PRO A 171 17.18 -10.01 -18.22
CA PRO A 171 18.15 -10.96 -17.69
C PRO A 171 19.60 -10.53 -17.97
N VAL A 172 20.53 -10.89 -17.08
CA VAL A 172 21.97 -10.51 -17.23
C VAL A 172 22.62 -11.08 -18.49
N ASP A 173 22.12 -12.20 -18.98
CA ASP A 173 22.56 -12.88 -20.21
C ASP A 173 21.78 -12.45 -21.47
N HIS A 174 20.86 -11.50 -21.33
CA HIS A 174 20.10 -10.96 -22.45
C HIS A 174 21.01 -10.18 -23.42
N ALA A 175 20.74 -10.26 -24.73
CA ALA A 175 21.52 -9.59 -25.76
C ALA A 175 21.67 -8.06 -25.54
N LEU A 176 20.70 -7.42 -24.92
CA LEU A 176 20.71 -5.99 -24.64
C LEU A 176 21.31 -5.63 -23.27
N ALA A 177 21.69 -6.60 -22.43
CA ALA A 177 22.11 -6.35 -21.04
C ALA A 177 23.31 -5.41 -20.87
N HIS A 178 24.15 -5.30 -21.87
CA HIS A 178 25.35 -4.46 -21.83
C HIS A 178 25.18 -3.07 -22.48
N ARG A 179 23.95 -2.73 -22.87
CA ARG A 179 23.64 -1.43 -23.49
C ARG A 179 23.55 -0.35 -22.41
N PRO A 180 24.13 0.84 -22.63
CA PRO A 180 23.99 1.98 -21.72
C PRO A 180 22.56 2.55 -21.70
N SER A 181 21.83 2.37 -22.79
CA SER A 181 20.40 2.68 -22.96
C SER A 181 19.83 1.88 -24.12
N LEU A 182 18.52 1.75 -24.20
CA LEU A 182 17.83 1.09 -25.30
C LEU A 182 16.59 1.89 -25.74
N ASP A 183 16.24 1.79 -27.02
CA ASP A 183 14.94 2.23 -27.50
C ASP A 183 13.89 1.17 -27.13
N LEU A 184 12.76 1.63 -26.59
CA LEU A 184 11.69 0.70 -26.17
C LEU A 184 11.20 -0.21 -27.32
N ALA A 185 11.26 0.26 -28.56
CA ALA A 185 10.92 -0.54 -29.73
C ALA A 185 11.85 -1.77 -29.94
N GLU A 186 13.06 -1.77 -29.37
CA GLU A 186 14.00 -2.91 -29.41
C GLU A 186 13.49 -4.11 -28.58
N LEU A 187 12.56 -3.89 -27.66
CA LEU A 187 11.89 -4.96 -26.90
C LEU A 187 10.67 -5.54 -27.63
N ARG A 188 10.40 -5.14 -28.85
CA ARG A 188 9.33 -5.72 -29.67
C ARG A 188 9.60 -7.21 -29.91
N GLY A 189 8.64 -8.04 -29.51
CA GLY A 189 8.73 -9.49 -29.67
C GLY A 189 9.27 -10.22 -28.44
N GLU A 190 9.80 -9.49 -27.46
CA GLU A 190 10.20 -10.09 -26.17
C GLU A 190 8.97 -10.55 -25.36
N ASP A 191 9.20 -11.51 -24.49
CA ASP A 191 8.25 -11.94 -23.47
C ASP A 191 8.28 -10.97 -22.29
N PHE A 192 7.13 -10.53 -21.82
CA PHE A 192 7.02 -9.59 -20.71
C PHE A 192 6.47 -10.24 -19.44
N VAL A 193 7.10 -9.89 -18.33
CA VAL A 193 6.59 -10.10 -16.96
C VAL A 193 6.05 -8.76 -16.47
N MET A 194 4.76 -8.69 -16.13
CA MET A 194 4.09 -7.41 -15.80
C MET A 194 3.20 -7.51 -14.57
N MET A 195 2.76 -6.38 -14.06
CA MET A 195 1.65 -6.32 -13.09
C MET A 195 0.35 -6.77 -13.78
N PRO A 196 -0.61 -7.33 -13.01
CA PRO A 196 -1.94 -7.66 -13.56
C PRO A 196 -2.66 -6.43 -14.09
N SER A 197 -3.25 -6.54 -15.27
CA SER A 197 -4.13 -5.49 -15.82
C SER A 197 -5.44 -5.42 -15.04
N GLY A 198 -6.00 -4.21 -14.91
CA GLY A 198 -7.27 -3.96 -14.20
C GLY A 198 -7.14 -3.92 -12.68
N GLY A 199 -5.95 -4.16 -12.10
CA GLY A 199 -5.70 -4.08 -10.67
C GLY A 199 -5.37 -2.68 -10.13
N GLY A 200 -5.56 -1.62 -10.92
CA GLY A 200 -5.28 -0.24 -10.49
C GLY A 200 -3.79 0.09 -10.36
N SER A 201 -2.91 -0.68 -11.01
CA SER A 201 -1.46 -0.43 -11.00
C SER A 201 -1.07 0.64 -12.01
N ASP A 202 -0.51 1.75 -11.54
CA ASP A 202 0.01 2.80 -12.41
C ASP A 202 1.24 2.34 -13.22
N LEU A 203 2.04 1.44 -12.66
CA LEU A 203 3.17 0.84 -13.36
C LEU A 203 2.71 0.06 -14.60
N GLU A 204 1.68 -0.81 -14.46
CA GLU A 204 1.15 -1.58 -15.58
C GLU A 204 0.58 -0.65 -16.66
N ARG A 205 -0.26 0.31 -16.26
CA ARG A 205 -0.89 1.26 -17.18
C ARG A 205 0.15 2.06 -17.95
N THR A 206 1.17 2.60 -17.26
CA THR A 206 2.22 3.42 -17.88
C THR A 206 3.13 2.59 -18.76
N ALA A 207 3.52 1.38 -18.34
CA ALA A 207 4.35 0.48 -19.12
C ALA A 207 3.64 0.03 -20.42
N THR A 208 2.36 -0.37 -20.30
CA THR A 208 1.55 -0.75 -21.47
C THR A 208 1.37 0.41 -22.44
N ALA A 209 1.06 1.61 -21.94
CA ALA A 209 0.92 2.81 -22.77
C ALA A 209 2.24 3.17 -23.49
N ALA A 210 3.38 3.04 -22.81
CA ALA A 210 4.69 3.27 -23.40
C ALA A 210 4.98 2.28 -24.55
N CYS A 211 4.73 0.98 -24.37
CA CYS A 211 4.87 -0.02 -25.41
C CYS A 211 3.99 0.29 -26.62
N VAL A 212 2.73 0.67 -26.39
CA VAL A 212 1.81 1.05 -27.47
C VAL A 212 2.32 2.28 -28.22
N ALA A 213 2.83 3.29 -27.52
CA ALA A 213 3.43 4.47 -28.13
C ALA A 213 4.70 4.14 -28.93
N ALA A 214 5.47 3.12 -28.52
CA ALA A 214 6.60 2.57 -29.26
C ALA A 214 6.19 1.64 -30.42
N GLY A 215 4.90 1.51 -30.71
CA GLY A 215 4.35 0.81 -31.86
C GLY A 215 4.19 -0.71 -31.67
N PHE A 216 4.11 -1.21 -30.43
CA PHE A 216 3.83 -2.63 -30.17
C PHE A 216 3.00 -2.83 -28.90
N ARG A 217 2.43 -4.00 -28.75
CA ARG A 217 1.81 -4.46 -27.51
C ARG A 217 2.71 -5.49 -26.85
N PRO A 218 2.96 -5.40 -25.52
CA PRO A 218 3.79 -6.39 -24.85
C PRO A 218 3.13 -7.77 -24.90
N ARG A 219 3.92 -8.80 -25.18
CA ARG A 219 3.51 -10.19 -25.08
C ARG A 219 3.65 -10.65 -23.62
N VAL A 220 2.60 -10.47 -22.82
CA VAL A 220 2.64 -10.79 -21.40
C VAL A 220 2.55 -12.31 -21.20
N VAL A 221 3.64 -12.93 -20.76
CA VAL A 221 3.72 -14.37 -20.46
C VAL A 221 3.46 -14.66 -18.99
N GLN A 222 3.67 -13.69 -18.11
CA GLN A 222 3.43 -13.84 -16.67
C GLN A 222 2.93 -12.52 -16.07
N THR A 223 1.94 -12.63 -15.18
CA THR A 223 1.45 -11.51 -14.38
C THR A 223 1.70 -11.75 -12.89
N ILE A 224 2.19 -10.72 -12.18
CA ILE A 224 2.59 -10.81 -10.78
C ILE A 224 2.18 -9.53 -10.07
N GLY A 225 1.40 -9.66 -8.97
CA GLY A 225 0.86 -8.54 -8.20
C GLY A 225 1.88 -7.84 -7.28
N ASP A 226 3.13 -8.27 -7.28
CA ASP A 226 4.20 -7.69 -6.47
C ASP A 226 5.34 -7.22 -7.39
N PRO A 227 5.61 -5.90 -7.47
CA PRO A 227 6.64 -5.36 -8.36
C PRO A 227 8.06 -5.85 -8.03
N PHE A 228 8.35 -6.22 -6.77
CA PHE A 228 9.65 -6.80 -6.41
C PHE A 228 9.82 -8.22 -6.96
N MET A 229 8.72 -8.98 -7.01
CA MET A 229 8.75 -10.32 -7.60
C MET A 229 8.93 -10.28 -9.12
N ILE A 230 8.50 -9.22 -9.81
CA ILE A 230 8.79 -9.02 -11.24
C ILE A 230 10.30 -9.10 -11.50
N LEU A 231 11.10 -8.40 -10.69
CA LEU A 231 12.57 -8.41 -10.82
C LEU A 231 13.14 -9.83 -10.67
N THR A 232 12.60 -10.61 -9.73
CA THR A 232 13.03 -11.99 -9.49
C THR A 232 12.73 -12.89 -10.69
N PHE A 233 11.56 -12.74 -11.31
CA PHE A 233 11.19 -13.54 -12.47
C PHE A 233 11.95 -13.13 -13.74
N VAL A 234 12.27 -11.85 -13.88
CA VAL A 234 13.18 -11.39 -14.94
C VAL A 234 14.58 -11.98 -14.73
N ALA A 235 15.12 -11.94 -13.51
CA ALA A 235 16.42 -12.55 -13.20
C ALA A 235 16.44 -14.07 -13.45
N ALA A 236 15.29 -14.75 -13.37
CA ALA A 236 15.12 -16.15 -13.71
C ALA A 236 14.98 -16.42 -15.22
N GLY A 237 15.07 -15.39 -16.07
CA GLY A 237 14.99 -15.54 -17.52
C GLY A 237 13.58 -15.74 -18.08
N MET A 238 12.52 -15.41 -17.31
CA MET A 238 11.13 -15.58 -17.78
C MET A 238 10.69 -14.51 -18.78
N GLY A 239 11.49 -13.47 -18.99
CA GLY A 239 11.21 -12.38 -19.92
C GLY A 239 11.80 -11.07 -19.43
N VAL A 240 11.33 -9.97 -20.02
CA VAL A 240 11.74 -8.59 -19.68
C VAL A 240 10.61 -7.85 -18.99
N SER A 241 10.90 -6.69 -18.41
CA SER A 241 9.88 -5.82 -17.83
C SER A 241 10.24 -4.35 -17.96
N LEU A 242 9.24 -3.47 -17.82
CA LEU A 242 9.45 -2.05 -17.58
C LEU A 242 9.18 -1.76 -16.11
N VAL A 243 10.12 -1.10 -15.45
CA VAL A 243 10.02 -0.74 -14.03
C VAL A 243 10.51 0.69 -13.81
N SER A 244 10.18 1.29 -12.65
CA SER A 244 10.70 2.61 -12.32
C SER A 244 12.21 2.57 -12.04
N GLU A 245 12.89 3.67 -12.32
CA GLU A 245 14.33 3.84 -12.07
C GLU A 245 14.70 3.49 -10.63
N GLY A 246 13.85 3.82 -9.67
CA GLY A 246 14.08 3.48 -8.27
C GLY A 246 14.27 1.99 -8.00
N MET A 247 13.76 1.10 -8.85
CA MET A 247 13.96 -0.34 -8.68
C MET A 247 15.38 -0.79 -9.05
N SER A 248 16.18 0.05 -9.72
CA SER A 248 17.59 -0.24 -10.01
C SER A 248 18.43 -0.44 -8.74
N ASP A 249 18.06 0.20 -7.62
CA ASP A 249 18.76 0.10 -6.33
C ASP A 249 18.59 -1.27 -5.65
N ILE A 250 17.62 -2.07 -6.08
CA ILE A 250 17.19 -3.31 -5.41
C ILE A 250 17.14 -4.51 -6.35
N LEU A 251 17.87 -4.44 -7.46
CA LEU A 251 17.92 -5.54 -8.42
C LEU A 251 18.49 -6.81 -7.78
N PRO A 252 17.86 -7.98 -8.00
CA PRO A 252 18.46 -9.25 -7.66
C PRO A 252 19.64 -9.56 -8.59
N HIS A 253 20.53 -10.44 -8.14
CA HIS A 253 21.54 -11.02 -9.03
C HIS A 253 20.84 -11.68 -10.22
N GLY A 254 21.36 -11.46 -11.42
CA GLY A 254 20.81 -12.03 -12.66
C GLY A 254 19.86 -11.11 -13.43
N ALA A 255 19.59 -9.88 -12.97
CA ALA A 255 18.84 -8.86 -13.70
C ALA A 255 19.65 -7.58 -13.87
N VAL A 256 19.45 -6.87 -14.98
CA VAL A 256 20.08 -5.59 -15.30
C VAL A 256 19.00 -4.57 -15.64
N TYR A 257 19.11 -3.37 -15.06
CA TYR A 257 18.28 -2.22 -15.42
C TYR A 257 18.97 -1.41 -16.51
N ILE A 258 18.22 -1.06 -17.55
CA ILE A 258 18.69 -0.29 -18.69
C ILE A 258 17.77 0.92 -18.88
N PRO A 259 18.28 2.15 -18.79
CA PRO A 259 17.50 3.34 -19.10
C PRO A 259 16.95 3.30 -20.53
N LEU A 260 15.75 3.83 -20.74
CA LEU A 260 15.21 4.02 -22.08
C LEU A 260 15.87 5.24 -22.73
N SER A 261 16.08 5.19 -24.04
CA SER A 261 16.40 6.32 -24.90
C SER A 261 15.15 6.89 -25.57
N GLY A 262 15.17 8.16 -25.98
CA GLY A 262 14.03 8.81 -26.62
C GLY A 262 12.96 9.29 -25.61
N PRO A 263 11.67 9.26 -25.97
CA PRO A 263 10.59 9.71 -25.10
C PRO A 263 10.57 8.91 -23.80
N GLN A 264 10.67 9.59 -22.65
CA GLN A 264 10.70 8.95 -21.34
C GLN A 264 9.28 8.82 -20.78
N PRO A 265 8.78 7.59 -20.54
CA PRO A 265 7.59 7.40 -19.74
C PRO A 265 7.92 7.60 -18.26
N TYR A 266 7.07 8.33 -17.55
CA TYR A 266 7.26 8.62 -16.13
C TYR A 266 6.12 8.07 -15.30
N LEU A 267 6.46 7.50 -14.15
CA LEU A 267 5.53 7.33 -13.04
C LEU A 267 5.52 8.61 -12.21
N GLN A 268 4.34 9.09 -11.89
CA GLN A 268 4.14 10.20 -10.99
C GLN A 268 3.65 9.67 -9.66
N HIS A 269 4.39 9.93 -8.61
CA HIS A 269 4.04 9.49 -7.26
C HIS A 269 3.59 10.65 -6.41
N GLY A 270 2.50 10.46 -5.68
CA GLY A 270 1.92 11.45 -4.80
C GLY A 270 1.60 10.92 -3.42
N LEU A 271 1.32 11.86 -2.54
CA LEU A 271 0.57 11.62 -1.31
C LEU A 271 -0.88 12.03 -1.57
N ALA A 272 -1.83 11.24 -1.05
CA ALA A 272 -3.26 11.55 -1.12
C ALA A 272 -3.92 11.40 0.25
N TRP A 273 -4.92 12.25 0.51
CA TRP A 273 -5.70 12.25 1.77
C TRP A 273 -7.09 12.81 1.54
N ALA A 274 -8.03 12.51 2.44
CA ALA A 274 -9.33 13.14 2.43
C ALA A 274 -9.24 14.54 3.06
N PRO A 275 -9.68 15.64 2.39
CA PRO A 275 -9.65 16.99 2.96
C PRO A 275 -10.42 17.11 4.29
N ALA A 276 -11.47 16.31 4.46
CA ALA A 276 -12.29 16.26 5.67
C ALA A 276 -11.82 15.18 6.69
N ASN A 277 -10.58 14.70 6.57
CA ASN A 277 -10.03 13.71 7.52
C ASN A 277 -10.00 14.30 8.93
N PRO A 278 -10.59 13.64 9.95
CA PRO A 278 -10.67 14.16 11.31
C PRO A 278 -9.36 14.03 12.11
N SER A 279 -8.34 13.37 11.58
CA SER A 279 -7.08 13.16 12.28
C SER A 279 -6.36 14.47 12.58
N ARG A 280 -6.12 14.72 13.86
CA ARG A 280 -5.33 15.88 14.33
C ARG A 280 -3.85 15.75 13.99
N VAL A 281 -3.38 14.56 13.71
CA VAL A 281 -1.98 14.26 13.37
C VAL A 281 -1.70 14.54 11.90
N LEU A 282 -2.68 14.34 11.01
CA LEU A 282 -2.49 14.46 9.56
C LEU A 282 -1.89 15.79 9.11
N PRO A 283 -2.33 16.97 9.58
CA PRO A 283 -1.72 18.24 9.19
C PRO A 283 -0.22 18.33 9.52
N HIS A 284 0.18 17.82 10.69
CA HIS A 284 1.58 17.78 11.12
C HIS A 284 2.42 16.81 10.28
N VAL A 285 1.83 15.67 9.89
CA VAL A 285 2.48 14.71 8.99
C VAL A 285 2.67 15.29 7.59
N LEU A 286 1.68 16.03 7.06
CA LEU A 286 1.77 16.69 5.77
C LEU A 286 2.84 17.80 5.77
N GLU A 287 2.96 18.57 6.86
CA GLU A 287 4.03 19.55 7.02
C GLU A 287 5.43 18.91 6.97
N VAL A 288 5.64 17.83 7.71
CA VAL A 288 6.91 17.08 7.66
C VAL A 288 7.13 16.48 6.27
N ALA A 289 6.08 15.93 5.65
CA ALA A 289 6.17 15.38 4.31
C ALA A 289 6.59 16.43 3.28
N GLU A 290 6.13 17.68 3.41
CA GLU A 290 6.53 18.77 2.51
C GLU A 290 8.02 19.09 2.64
N GLN A 291 8.55 19.05 3.86
CA GLN A 291 9.98 19.33 4.14
C GLN A 291 10.91 18.23 3.61
N VAL A 292 10.52 16.95 3.76
CA VAL A 292 11.40 15.81 3.42
C VAL A 292 11.11 15.18 2.07
N LEU A 293 9.95 15.40 1.51
CA LEU A 293 9.48 14.96 0.19
C LEU A 293 8.88 16.17 -0.56
N PRO A 294 9.67 17.21 -0.90
CA PRO A 294 9.16 18.37 -1.61
C PRO A 294 8.61 17.97 -2.98
N THR A 295 7.67 18.78 -3.49
CA THR A 295 7.20 18.62 -4.86
C THR A 295 8.37 18.85 -5.82
N PRO A 296 8.67 17.91 -6.73
CA PRO A 296 9.73 18.09 -7.71
C PRO A 296 9.37 19.25 -8.66
N ALA A 297 10.41 20.00 -9.04
CA ALA A 297 10.31 21.12 -9.99
C ALA A 297 9.83 20.67 -11.38
#